data_c9807b91195163e562960e603629316a
#
_entry.id   c9807b91195163e562960e603629316a
#
_cell.length_a   1.000
_cell.length_b   1.000
_cell.length_c   1.000
_cell.angle_alpha   90.00
_cell.angle_beta   90.00
_cell.angle_gamma   90.00
#
_symmetry.space_group_name_H-M   'P 1'
#
loop_
_entity.id
_entity.type
_entity.pdbx_description
1 polymer ?
#
loop_
_entity_poly.entity_id
_entity_poly.type
_entity_poly.pdbx_seq_one_letter_code
_entity_poly.pdbx_strand_id
1 'polypeptide(L)'
;SEMCIRDSTSDDRPKQGVATGAYVTNPLNGERLPVWIADYVLADYGTGAVMGVPAHDQRDIQFAKANGLPVRQVIDAEGAKEAIEAGKAWTEAGTLINSGSFDGQPSTQGKAAITDHGETAGWASSKVTYRLRDWLISRQRYWGCPIPIIHCPTCGVVPVPQDDLPVELPRGIDLSGKGGSPLSQQTDWVCLLYTSPSPRDSDS
;
A
#
# COMPACT_ATOMS: atom_id res chain seq x y z
N SER A 1 6.49 -22.62 -3.06
CA SER A 1 5.66 -21.83 -3.96
C SER A 1 5.64 -20.39 -3.47
N GLU A 2 6.48 -19.58 -4.05
CA GLU A 2 6.47 -18.13 -3.82
C GLU A 2 5.14 -17.59 -4.30
N MET A 3 4.30 -17.25 -3.36
CA MET A 3 3.19 -16.37 -3.64
C MET A 3 3.82 -15.01 -3.96
N CYS A 4 4.03 -14.76 -5.24
CA CYS A 4 4.44 -13.45 -5.73
C CYS A 4 3.31 -12.47 -5.42
N ILE A 5 3.30 -11.96 -4.20
CA ILE A 5 2.76 -10.65 -3.96
C ILE A 5 3.71 -9.76 -4.75
N ARG A 6 3.31 -9.39 -5.96
CA ARG A 6 3.94 -8.27 -6.63
C ARG A 6 3.68 -7.08 -5.73
N ASP A 7 4.66 -6.81 -4.89
CA ASP A 7 4.70 -5.58 -4.12
C ASP A 7 4.94 -4.45 -5.12
N SER A 8 3.83 -4.00 -5.73
CA SER A 8 3.82 -2.83 -6.61
C SER A 8 4.19 -1.56 -5.85
N THR A 9 4.41 -1.67 -4.56
CA THR A 9 4.76 -0.59 -3.63
C THR A 9 6.24 -0.61 -3.21
N SER A 10 7.12 -1.37 -3.88
CA SER A 10 8.55 -1.24 -3.62
C SER A 10 8.99 0.19 -3.96
N ASP A 11 9.42 0.94 -2.96
CA ASP A 11 9.81 2.36 -3.07
C ASP A 11 10.98 2.61 -4.04
N ASP A 12 11.71 1.58 -4.43
CA ASP A 12 12.91 1.65 -5.26
C ASP A 12 12.67 1.67 -6.78
N ARG A 13 11.42 1.54 -7.25
CA ARG A 13 11.15 1.61 -8.69
C ARG A 13 10.99 3.05 -9.15
N PRO A 14 11.53 3.41 -10.34
CA PRO A 14 11.21 4.69 -10.97
C PRO A 14 9.69 4.82 -11.12
N LYS A 15 9.13 5.91 -10.62
CA LYS A 15 7.69 6.18 -10.73
C LYS A 15 7.37 6.57 -12.17
N GLN A 16 6.50 5.79 -12.81
CA GLN A 16 6.12 6.00 -14.21
C GLN A 16 4.69 6.53 -14.30
N GLY A 17 4.43 7.29 -15.37
CA GLY A 17 3.09 7.77 -15.63
C GLY A 17 2.97 8.38 -17.02
N VAL A 18 1.71 8.63 -17.42
CA VAL A 18 1.34 9.17 -18.70
C VAL A 18 0.45 10.39 -18.51
N ALA A 19 0.79 11.48 -19.21
CA ALA A 19 -0.06 12.67 -19.26
C ALA A 19 -1.35 12.36 -20.01
N THR A 20 -2.49 12.69 -19.43
CA THR A 20 -3.80 12.47 -20.08
C THR A 20 -4.15 13.59 -21.08
N GLY A 21 -3.46 14.74 -21.02
CA GLY A 21 -3.84 15.96 -21.72
C GLY A 21 -5.00 16.72 -21.09
N ALA A 22 -5.65 16.15 -20.09
CA ALA A 22 -6.72 16.81 -19.34
C ALA A 22 -6.16 17.68 -18.20
N TYR A 23 -6.99 18.59 -17.73
CA TYR A 23 -6.69 19.49 -16.61
C TYR A 23 -7.87 19.54 -15.65
N VAL A 24 -7.57 19.73 -14.37
CA VAL A 24 -8.55 20.07 -13.33
C VAL A 24 -8.24 21.45 -12.77
N THR A 25 -9.23 22.14 -12.23
CA THR A 25 -9.05 23.42 -11.58
C THR A 25 -8.91 23.24 -10.09
N ASN A 26 -7.83 23.77 -9.50
CA ASN A 26 -7.67 23.82 -8.06
C ASN A 26 -8.67 24.82 -7.48
N PRO A 27 -9.64 24.41 -6.66
CA PRO A 27 -10.68 25.30 -6.15
C PRO A 27 -10.17 26.36 -5.19
N LEU A 28 -8.96 26.20 -4.61
CA LEU A 28 -8.37 27.16 -3.69
C LEU A 28 -7.82 28.40 -4.37
N ASN A 29 -7.24 28.26 -5.57
CA ASN A 29 -6.53 29.34 -6.24
C ASN A 29 -6.90 29.50 -7.73
N GLY A 30 -7.78 28.66 -8.26
CA GLY A 30 -8.21 28.69 -9.66
C GLY A 30 -7.16 28.18 -10.66
N GLU A 31 -6.06 27.64 -10.19
CA GLU A 31 -4.95 27.15 -11.05
C GLU A 31 -5.34 25.85 -11.78
N ARG A 32 -4.95 25.75 -13.05
CA ARG A 32 -5.14 24.53 -13.82
C ARG A 32 -4.01 23.55 -13.55
N LEU A 33 -4.36 22.38 -13.05
CA LEU A 33 -3.46 21.30 -12.72
C LEU A 33 -3.56 20.19 -13.79
N PRO A 34 -2.44 19.70 -14.33
CA PRO A 34 -2.46 18.60 -15.30
C PRO A 34 -2.84 17.29 -14.63
N VAL A 35 -3.64 16.48 -15.35
CA VAL A 35 -4.03 15.15 -14.89
C VAL A 35 -3.11 14.10 -15.50
N TRP A 36 -2.56 13.24 -14.65
CA TRP A 36 -1.69 12.15 -15.02
C TRP A 36 -2.23 10.82 -14.52
N ILE A 37 -1.94 9.73 -15.25
CA ILE A 37 -2.11 8.36 -14.77
C ILE A 37 -0.73 7.91 -14.32
N ALA A 38 -0.60 7.47 -13.06
CA ALA A 38 0.68 7.07 -12.48
C ALA A 38 0.57 5.69 -11.80
N ASP A 39 1.61 4.89 -11.92
CA ASP A 39 1.65 3.49 -11.46
C ASP A 39 1.66 3.33 -9.93
N TYR A 40 2.00 4.38 -9.20
CA TYR A 40 2.02 4.37 -7.73
C TYR A 40 0.72 4.90 -7.09
N VAL A 41 -0.25 5.35 -7.91
CA VAL A 41 -1.58 5.76 -7.43
C VAL A 41 -2.52 4.57 -7.49
N LEU A 42 -2.97 4.12 -6.32
CA LEU A 42 -3.83 2.94 -6.20
C LEU A 42 -5.29 3.31 -6.48
N ALA A 43 -5.92 2.63 -7.44
CA ALA A 43 -7.32 2.85 -7.81
C ALA A 43 -8.29 2.49 -6.67
N ASP A 44 -7.90 1.52 -5.83
CA ASP A 44 -8.74 1.03 -4.72
C ASP A 44 -8.59 1.86 -3.44
N TYR A 45 -7.76 2.90 -3.45
CA TYR A 45 -7.56 3.76 -2.28
C TYR A 45 -8.31 5.09 -2.43
N GLY A 46 -9.24 5.35 -1.54
CA GLY A 46 -10.07 6.55 -1.56
C GLY A 46 -10.96 6.62 -2.79
N THR A 47 -10.77 7.63 -3.63
CA THR A 47 -11.47 7.82 -4.90
C THR A 47 -10.69 7.29 -6.10
N GLY A 48 -9.48 6.73 -5.87
CA GLY A 48 -8.54 6.38 -6.92
C GLY A 48 -7.82 7.58 -7.55
N ALA A 49 -8.05 8.78 -7.04
CA ALA A 49 -7.35 9.99 -7.46
C ALA A 49 -6.72 10.70 -6.26
N VAL A 50 -5.52 11.25 -6.46
CA VAL A 50 -4.79 12.01 -5.44
C VAL A 50 -4.31 13.33 -6.02
N MET A 51 -4.23 14.37 -5.19
CA MET A 51 -3.53 15.59 -5.55
C MET A 51 -2.04 15.39 -5.25
N GLY A 52 -1.19 15.49 -6.27
CA GLY A 52 0.26 15.43 -6.10
C GLY A 52 0.78 16.63 -5.31
N VAL A 53 1.71 16.37 -4.38
CA VAL A 53 2.36 17.39 -3.54
C VAL A 53 3.90 17.24 -3.61
N PRO A 54 4.52 17.52 -4.76
CA PRO A 54 5.90 17.17 -5.04
C PRO A 54 6.93 17.71 -4.04
N ALA A 55 6.67 18.86 -3.43
CA ALA A 55 7.58 19.41 -2.42
C ALA A 55 7.51 18.66 -1.07
N HIS A 56 6.45 17.88 -0.81
CA HIS A 56 6.14 17.33 0.52
C HIS A 56 5.81 15.84 0.53
N ASP A 57 5.89 15.14 -0.61
CA ASP A 57 5.84 13.68 -0.73
C ASP A 57 7.02 13.19 -1.60
N GLN A 58 7.75 12.19 -1.08
CA GLN A 58 8.96 11.70 -1.74
C GLN A 58 8.67 11.00 -3.08
N ARG A 59 7.52 10.36 -3.23
CA ARG A 59 7.12 9.72 -4.49
C ARG A 59 6.75 10.77 -5.53
N ASP A 60 6.04 11.80 -5.09
CA ASP A 60 5.59 12.88 -5.96
C ASP A 60 6.76 13.73 -6.46
N ILE A 61 7.79 14.00 -5.62
CA ILE A 61 8.97 14.77 -6.08
C ILE A 61 9.79 13.98 -7.10
N GLN A 62 9.92 12.65 -6.92
CA GLN A 62 10.58 11.78 -7.89
C GLN A 62 9.82 11.76 -9.22
N PHE A 63 8.50 11.62 -9.15
CA PHE A 63 7.63 11.66 -10.32
C PHE A 63 7.69 13.00 -11.06
N ALA A 64 7.58 14.09 -10.32
CA ALA A 64 7.64 15.45 -10.89
C ALA A 64 8.97 15.72 -11.58
N LYS A 65 10.09 15.34 -10.98
CA LYS A 65 11.42 15.48 -11.59
C LYS A 65 11.58 14.63 -12.85
N ALA A 66 11.11 13.38 -12.84
CA ALA A 66 11.17 12.49 -13.98
C ALA A 66 10.35 12.98 -15.17
N ASN A 67 9.27 13.72 -14.94
CA ASN A 67 8.33 14.19 -15.95
C ASN A 67 8.40 15.71 -16.21
N GLY A 68 9.37 16.42 -15.63
CA GLY A 68 9.55 17.86 -15.82
C GLY A 68 8.40 18.71 -15.27
N LEU A 69 7.70 18.23 -14.22
CA LEU A 69 6.62 18.97 -13.60
C LEU A 69 7.15 19.96 -12.56
N PRO A 70 6.45 21.08 -12.34
CA PRO A 70 6.88 22.07 -11.37
C PRO A 70 6.77 21.53 -9.93
N VAL A 71 7.76 21.88 -9.10
CA VAL A 71 7.78 21.59 -7.68
C VAL A 71 7.62 22.92 -6.94
N ARG A 72 6.51 23.08 -6.21
CA ARG A 72 6.20 24.29 -5.46
C ARG A 72 6.26 23.98 -3.97
N GLN A 73 7.14 24.69 -3.26
CA GLN A 73 7.17 24.64 -1.79
C GLN A 73 5.96 25.38 -1.22
N VAL A 74 5.22 24.72 -0.32
CA VAL A 74 4.06 25.29 0.39
C VAL A 74 4.18 25.24 1.90
N ILE A 75 5.23 24.59 2.42
CA ILE A 75 5.59 24.60 3.84
C ILE A 75 7.01 25.16 3.96
N ASP A 76 7.17 26.24 4.69
CA ASP A 76 8.46 26.85 4.99
C ASP A 76 8.94 26.42 6.37
N ALA A 77 10.21 25.99 6.43
CA ALA A 77 10.92 25.65 7.65
C ALA A 77 12.43 25.72 7.37
N GLU A 78 13.24 25.76 8.40
CA GLU A 78 14.70 25.77 8.29
C GLU A 78 15.18 24.50 7.55
N GLY A 79 15.90 24.67 6.45
CA GLY A 79 16.41 23.58 5.60
C GLY A 79 15.40 22.99 4.62
N ALA A 80 14.14 23.43 4.60
CA ALA A 80 13.13 22.88 3.71
C ALA A 80 13.44 23.17 2.23
N LYS A 81 13.85 24.40 1.93
CA LYS A 81 14.20 24.82 0.57
C LYS A 81 15.37 24.01 0.00
N GLU A 82 16.44 23.90 0.75
CA GLU A 82 17.64 23.16 0.36
C GLU A 82 17.35 21.68 0.14
N ALA A 83 16.49 21.08 1.00
CA ALA A 83 16.10 19.69 0.85
C ALA A 83 15.30 19.48 -0.46
N ILE A 84 14.33 20.34 -0.76
CA ILE A 84 13.50 20.27 -1.96
C ILE A 84 14.35 20.47 -3.24
N GLU A 85 15.27 21.44 -3.24
CA GLU A 85 16.19 21.68 -4.34
C GLU A 85 17.09 20.46 -4.59
N ALA A 86 17.56 19.81 -3.52
CA ALA A 86 18.30 18.55 -3.59
C ALA A 86 17.46 17.33 -4.05
N GLY A 87 16.14 17.47 -4.15
CA GLY A 87 15.22 16.41 -4.57
C GLY A 87 14.71 15.52 -3.46
N LYS A 88 14.79 16.01 -2.23
CA LYS A 88 14.23 15.37 -1.05
C LYS A 88 12.99 16.13 -0.61
N ALA A 89 11.86 15.43 -0.49
CA ALA A 89 10.63 16.04 -0.01
C ALA A 89 10.75 16.45 1.45
N TRP A 90 10.17 17.60 1.78
CA TRP A 90 10.07 18.07 3.15
C TRP A 90 8.77 17.59 3.78
N THR A 91 8.85 16.76 4.80
CA THR A 91 7.70 16.12 5.44
C THR A 91 7.39 16.65 6.85
N GLU A 92 8.28 17.50 7.38
CA GLU A 92 8.13 18.07 8.71
C GLU A 92 7.13 19.24 8.73
N ALA A 93 6.67 19.58 9.92
CA ALA A 93 5.81 20.74 10.11
C ALA A 93 6.56 22.06 9.84
N GLY A 94 5.82 23.08 9.47
CA GLY A 94 6.35 24.43 9.25
C GLY A 94 5.23 25.44 9.07
N THR A 95 5.54 26.57 8.46
CA THR A 95 4.61 27.65 8.17
C THR A 95 4.14 27.57 6.73
N LEU A 96 2.86 27.75 6.48
CA LEU A 96 2.30 27.77 5.12
C LEU A 96 2.78 29.00 4.35
N ILE A 97 3.21 28.75 3.10
CA ILE A 97 3.58 29.75 2.12
C ILE A 97 2.98 29.38 0.75
N ASN A 98 2.84 30.31 -0.17
CA ASN A 98 2.25 30.08 -1.49
C ASN A 98 0.85 29.43 -1.42
N SER A 99 0.13 29.64 -0.34
CA SER A 99 -1.17 29.03 0.00
C SER A 99 -2.30 30.07 0.08
N GLY A 100 -2.06 31.28 -0.44
CA GLY A 100 -3.03 32.38 -0.52
C GLY A 100 -3.49 32.87 0.86
N SER A 101 -4.79 32.79 1.13
CA SER A 101 -5.35 33.25 2.42
C SER A 101 -4.90 32.45 3.64
N PHE A 102 -4.22 31.33 3.44
CA PHE A 102 -3.70 30.48 4.51
C PHE A 102 -2.21 30.68 4.80
N ASP A 103 -1.56 31.60 4.07
CA ASP A 103 -0.15 31.93 4.29
C ASP A 103 0.10 32.41 5.72
N GLY A 104 1.23 32.04 6.29
CA GLY A 104 1.64 32.41 7.64
C GLY A 104 1.04 31.53 8.75
N GLN A 105 0.12 30.62 8.45
CA GLN A 105 -0.42 29.69 9.44
C GLN A 105 0.51 28.50 9.66
N PRO A 106 0.58 27.93 10.88
CA PRO A 106 1.24 26.65 11.10
C PRO A 106 0.58 25.54 10.25
N SER A 107 1.36 24.72 9.58
CA SER A 107 0.87 23.66 8.67
C SER A 107 -0.12 22.68 9.33
N THR A 108 0.03 22.43 10.63
CA THR A 108 -0.89 21.60 11.42
C THR A 108 -2.29 22.22 11.56
N GLN A 109 -2.37 23.53 11.69
CA GLN A 109 -3.65 24.27 11.75
C GLN A 109 -4.20 24.50 10.35
N GLY A 110 -3.35 24.79 9.38
CA GLY A 110 -3.73 25.02 8.01
C GLY A 110 -4.48 23.83 7.37
N LYS A 111 -4.14 22.60 7.72
CA LYS A 111 -4.88 21.41 7.25
C LYS A 111 -6.37 21.48 7.63
N ALA A 112 -6.68 21.78 8.88
CA ALA A 112 -8.06 21.91 9.33
C ALA A 112 -8.74 23.10 8.65
N ALA A 113 -8.09 24.26 8.65
CA ALA A 113 -8.64 25.49 8.07
C ALA A 113 -8.97 25.36 6.57
N ILE A 114 -8.12 24.69 5.79
CA ILE A 114 -8.37 24.44 4.37
C ILE A 114 -9.52 23.45 4.19
N THR A 115 -9.61 22.42 5.02
CA THR A 115 -10.70 21.45 4.98
C THR A 115 -12.03 22.11 5.31
N ASP A 116 -12.09 22.87 6.39
CA ASP A 116 -13.31 23.61 6.82
C ASP A 116 -13.76 24.63 5.76
N HIS A 117 -12.79 25.31 5.13
CA HIS A 117 -13.09 26.20 4.01
C HIS A 117 -13.71 25.44 2.84
N GLY A 118 -13.14 24.28 2.49
CA GLY A 118 -13.64 23.45 1.40
C GLY A 118 -15.01 22.85 1.68
N GLU A 119 -15.28 22.44 2.92
CA GLU A 119 -16.60 21.97 3.34
C GLU A 119 -17.65 23.09 3.26
N THR A 120 -17.30 24.28 3.74
CA THR A 120 -18.19 25.45 3.66
C THR A 120 -18.48 25.85 2.22
N ALA A 121 -17.49 25.76 1.33
CA ALA A 121 -17.63 26.06 -0.09
C ALA A 121 -18.24 24.89 -0.91
N GLY A 122 -18.44 23.72 -0.30
CA GLY A 122 -19.11 22.55 -0.92
C GLY A 122 -18.26 21.75 -1.90
N TRP A 123 -16.93 21.91 -1.92
CA TRP A 123 -16.05 21.16 -2.81
C TRP A 123 -15.15 20.14 -2.08
N ALA A 124 -15.17 20.11 -0.76
CA ALA A 124 -14.44 19.12 0.05
C ALA A 124 -15.34 18.51 1.12
N SER A 125 -14.90 17.39 1.66
CA SER A 125 -15.45 16.79 2.87
C SER A 125 -14.37 16.03 3.62
N SER A 126 -14.35 16.14 4.94
CA SER A 126 -13.46 15.34 5.79
C SER A 126 -13.89 13.87 5.76
N LYS A 127 -12.91 12.98 5.67
CA LYS A 127 -13.14 11.54 5.68
C LYS A 127 -12.09 10.83 6.51
N VAL A 128 -12.55 9.99 7.43
CA VAL A 128 -11.67 9.09 8.17
C VAL A 128 -11.50 7.79 7.37
N THR A 129 -10.28 7.46 7.02
CA THR A 129 -9.95 6.21 6.34
C THR A 129 -9.01 5.38 7.22
N TYR A 130 -9.41 4.16 7.54
CA TYR A 130 -8.60 3.25 8.32
C TYR A 130 -7.63 2.50 7.41
N ARG A 131 -6.34 2.50 7.76
CA ARG A 131 -5.31 1.67 7.10
C ARG A 131 -5.35 0.24 7.65
N LEU A 132 -6.51 -0.39 7.60
CA LEU A 132 -6.64 -1.80 7.91
C LEU A 132 -6.62 -2.57 6.59
N ARG A 133 -5.67 -3.50 6.47
CA ARG A 133 -5.74 -4.52 5.42
C ARG A 133 -6.73 -5.58 5.86
N ASP A 134 -7.53 -6.05 4.93
CA ASP A 134 -8.42 -7.18 5.17
C ASP A 134 -7.61 -8.38 5.67
N TRP A 135 -8.14 -9.03 6.68
CA TRP A 135 -7.52 -10.22 7.22
C TRP A 135 -7.87 -11.38 6.29
N LEU A 136 -6.85 -12.02 5.75
CA LEU A 136 -7.05 -13.25 4.99
C LEU A 136 -7.65 -14.32 5.93
N ILE A 137 -8.59 -15.11 5.41
CA ILE A 137 -9.23 -16.21 6.15
C ILE A 137 -8.18 -17.24 6.55
N SER A 138 -7.26 -17.56 5.65
CA SER A 138 -6.18 -18.50 5.90
C SER A 138 -4.89 -17.80 6.31
N ARG A 139 -4.24 -18.30 7.38
CA ARG A 139 -2.94 -17.84 7.85
C ARG A 139 -2.02 -19.03 8.05
N GLN A 140 -0.82 -18.95 7.50
CA GLN A 140 0.26 -19.94 7.61
C GLN A 140 1.03 -19.79 8.94
N ARG A 141 0.29 -19.76 10.06
CA ARG A 141 0.88 -19.65 11.40
C ARG A 141 0.44 -20.83 12.25
N TYR A 142 1.19 -21.14 13.31
CA TYR A 142 0.84 -22.19 14.25
C TYR A 142 -0.56 -22.03 14.87
N TRP A 143 -0.98 -20.80 15.05
CA TRP A 143 -2.32 -20.43 15.50
C TRP A 143 -3.10 -19.72 14.38
N GLY A 144 -4.40 -19.89 14.38
CA GLY A 144 -5.30 -19.32 13.36
C GLY A 144 -6.19 -20.39 12.76
N CYS A 145 -6.76 -20.10 11.59
CA CYS A 145 -7.61 -21.02 10.83
C CYS A 145 -6.97 -21.29 9.48
N PRO A 146 -5.91 -22.12 9.39
CA PRO A 146 -5.36 -22.51 8.10
C PRO A 146 -6.39 -23.36 7.34
N ILE A 147 -6.49 -23.11 6.03
CA ILE A 147 -7.28 -23.97 5.16
C ILE A 147 -6.46 -25.27 4.93
N PRO A 148 -7.02 -26.46 5.20
CA PRO A 148 -6.30 -27.72 5.07
C PRO A 148 -6.14 -28.09 3.60
N ILE A 149 -4.97 -27.74 3.05
CA ILE A 149 -4.62 -27.93 1.63
C ILE A 149 -3.29 -28.65 1.54
N ILE A 150 -3.21 -29.59 0.61
CA ILE A 150 -1.99 -30.31 0.24
C ILE A 150 -1.47 -29.74 -1.08
N HIS A 151 -0.19 -29.42 -1.15
CA HIS A 151 0.48 -29.02 -2.38
C HIS A 151 1.14 -30.24 -3.03
N CYS A 152 0.47 -30.85 -3.99
CA CYS A 152 0.97 -31.98 -4.75
C CYS A 152 1.77 -31.50 -5.96
N PRO A 153 3.00 -31.99 -6.21
CA PRO A 153 3.78 -31.59 -7.38
C PRO A 153 3.11 -31.93 -8.71
N THR A 154 2.29 -32.99 -8.74
CA THR A 154 1.61 -33.47 -9.94
C THR A 154 0.21 -32.91 -10.10
N CYS A 155 -0.57 -32.87 -9.02
CA CYS A 155 -1.98 -32.47 -9.03
C CYS A 155 -2.20 -30.98 -8.70
N GLY A 156 -1.19 -30.26 -8.22
CA GLY A 156 -1.30 -28.89 -7.76
C GLY A 156 -1.87 -28.81 -6.34
N VAL A 157 -2.83 -27.93 -6.15
CA VAL A 157 -3.48 -27.67 -4.85
C VAL A 157 -4.65 -28.64 -4.67
N VAL A 158 -4.60 -29.49 -3.64
CA VAL A 158 -5.60 -30.52 -3.34
C VAL A 158 -6.11 -30.32 -1.91
N PRO A 159 -7.43 -30.33 -1.65
CA PRO A 159 -7.94 -30.30 -0.28
C PRO A 159 -7.61 -31.61 0.45
N VAL A 160 -7.40 -31.51 1.77
CA VAL A 160 -7.27 -32.69 2.62
C VAL A 160 -8.58 -33.49 2.55
N PRO A 161 -8.55 -34.82 2.38
CA PRO A 161 -9.75 -35.63 2.41
C PRO A 161 -10.55 -35.44 3.70
N GLN A 162 -11.87 -35.51 3.59
CA GLN A 162 -12.75 -35.24 4.71
C GLN A 162 -12.55 -36.24 5.88
N ASP A 163 -12.17 -37.48 5.55
CA ASP A 163 -11.94 -38.52 6.54
C ASP A 163 -10.61 -38.33 7.30
N ASP A 164 -9.70 -37.49 6.79
CA ASP A 164 -8.42 -37.16 7.42
C ASP A 164 -8.52 -35.85 8.27
N LEU A 165 -9.70 -35.30 8.44
CA LEU A 165 -9.96 -34.14 9.27
C LEU A 165 -10.36 -34.54 10.71
N PRO A 166 -9.95 -33.76 11.72
CA PRO A 166 -9.14 -32.55 11.67
C PRO A 166 -7.65 -32.79 11.48
N VAL A 167 -6.97 -31.90 10.77
CA VAL A 167 -5.50 -31.91 10.70
C VAL A 167 -4.94 -31.46 12.04
N GLU A 168 -4.37 -32.40 12.80
CA GLU A 168 -3.78 -32.10 14.09
C GLU A 168 -2.46 -31.35 13.94
N LEU A 169 -2.30 -30.28 14.73
CA LEU A 169 -1.06 -29.52 14.74
C LEU A 169 0.04 -30.22 15.53
N PRO A 170 1.29 -30.15 15.09
CA PRO A 170 2.41 -30.78 15.79
C PRO A 170 2.64 -30.13 17.14
N ARG A 171 3.01 -30.92 18.14
CA ARG A 171 3.28 -30.45 19.51
C ARG A 171 4.78 -30.15 19.69
N GLY A 172 5.11 -29.26 20.62
CA GLY A 172 6.51 -28.98 20.98
C GLY A 172 7.26 -28.09 19.98
N ILE A 173 6.56 -27.21 19.30
CA ILE A 173 7.13 -26.31 18.31
C ILE A 173 7.87 -25.13 18.98
N ASP A 174 9.03 -24.77 18.43
CA ASP A 174 9.73 -23.54 18.82
C ASP A 174 9.02 -22.31 18.23
N LEU A 175 8.46 -21.47 19.10
CA LEU A 175 7.79 -20.22 18.76
C LEU A 175 8.70 -19.00 18.91
N SER A 176 10.01 -19.17 19.02
CA SER A 176 10.99 -18.09 19.23
C SER A 176 11.05 -17.06 18.09
N GLY A 177 10.38 -17.32 16.98
CA GLY A 177 10.27 -16.38 15.84
C GLY A 177 11.52 -16.27 14.97
N LYS A 178 12.52 -17.12 15.19
CA LYS A 178 13.71 -17.18 14.36
C LYS A 178 13.54 -18.22 13.26
N GLY A 179 13.71 -17.82 12.00
CA GLY A 179 13.83 -18.77 10.89
C GLY A 179 12.54 -19.12 10.11
N GLY A 180 11.58 -18.21 9.99
CA GLY A 180 10.39 -18.42 9.15
C GLY A 180 9.15 -18.94 9.89
N SER A 181 8.21 -19.58 9.17
CA SER A 181 7.00 -20.13 9.79
C SER A 181 7.33 -21.30 10.72
N PRO A 182 6.87 -21.33 11.97
CA PRO A 182 7.11 -22.45 12.89
C PRO A 182 6.65 -23.80 12.33
N LEU A 183 5.57 -23.83 11.54
CA LEU A 183 5.08 -25.05 10.91
C LEU A 183 5.98 -25.54 9.77
N SER A 184 6.58 -24.64 8.99
CA SER A 184 7.47 -25.02 7.89
C SER A 184 8.78 -25.66 8.34
N GLN A 185 9.13 -25.51 9.60
CA GLN A 185 10.32 -26.12 10.22
C GLN A 185 10.08 -27.57 10.69
N GLN A 186 8.82 -28.02 10.71
CA GLN A 186 8.43 -29.37 11.12
C GLN A 186 8.39 -30.29 9.89
N THR A 187 9.56 -30.69 9.41
CA THR A 187 9.71 -31.49 8.18
C THR A 187 8.88 -32.77 8.21
N ASP A 188 8.81 -33.42 9.34
CA ASP A 188 8.07 -34.70 9.51
C ASP A 188 6.54 -34.49 9.42
N TRP A 189 6.08 -33.31 9.82
CA TRP A 189 4.66 -32.95 9.76
C TRP A 189 4.27 -32.38 8.38
N VAL A 190 5.17 -31.64 7.76
CA VAL A 190 4.94 -31.02 6.42
C VAL A 190 5.09 -32.06 5.31
N CYS A 191 5.95 -33.08 5.51
CA CYS A 191 6.18 -34.14 4.53
C CYS A 191 5.07 -35.17 4.62
N LEU A 192 4.09 -35.08 3.75
CA LEU A 192 3.05 -36.10 3.59
C LEU A 192 3.54 -37.11 2.58
N LEU A 193 3.87 -38.35 3.07
CA LEU A 193 3.96 -39.51 2.22
C LEU A 193 2.52 -39.91 1.85
N TYR A 194 2.11 -39.54 0.66
CA TYR A 194 0.77 -39.82 0.16
C TYR A 194 0.67 -41.31 -0.17
N THR A 195 0.00 -42.05 0.70
CA THR A 195 -0.36 -43.47 0.46
C THR A 195 -1.83 -43.61 0.04
N SER A 196 -2.55 -42.48 -0.13
CA SER A 196 -3.93 -42.52 -0.59
C SER A 196 -4.01 -42.46 -2.12
N PRO A 197 -4.90 -43.21 -2.76
CA PRO A 197 -5.05 -43.15 -4.20
C PRO A 197 -5.43 -41.75 -4.65
N SER A 198 -4.83 -41.31 -5.75
CA SER A 198 -5.20 -40.05 -6.40
C SER A 198 -6.69 -40.06 -6.70
N PRO A 199 -7.41 -38.92 -6.60
CA PRO A 199 -8.81 -38.81 -7.02
C PRO A 199 -9.08 -39.28 -8.46
N ARG A 200 -8.01 -39.50 -9.26
CA ARG A 200 -8.12 -40.08 -10.62
C ARG A 200 -8.17 -41.59 -10.62
N ASP A 201 -7.84 -42.26 -9.52
CA ASP A 201 -7.82 -43.72 -9.44
C ASP A 201 -9.17 -44.31 -8.97
N SER A 202 -10.15 -43.46 -8.66
CA SER A 202 -11.50 -43.87 -8.25
C SER A 202 -12.48 -44.07 -9.40
N ASP A 203 -12.06 -43.86 -10.67
CA ASP A 203 -12.87 -44.07 -11.88
C ASP A 203 -12.41 -45.30 -12.71
N SER A 204 -12.13 -46.41 -12.05
CA SER A 204 -11.90 -47.69 -12.76
C SER A 204 -12.79 -48.82 -12.23
#